data_26d155460d3db6122c854012035bf6e0
#
_entry.id   26d155460d3db6122c854012035bf6e0
#
_cell.length_a   1.000
_cell.length_b   1.000
_cell.length_c   1.000
_cell.angle_alpha   90.00
_cell.angle_beta   90.00
_cell.angle_gamma   90.00
#
_symmetry.space_group_name_H-M   'P 1'
#
loop_
_entity.id
_entity.type
_entity.pdbx_description
1 polymer ?
#
loop_
_entity_poly.entity_id
_entity_poly.type
_entity_poly.pdbx_seq_one_letter_code
_entity_poly.pdbx_strand_id
1 'polypeptide(L)'
;IMVGTQMVAKGLDFEDVTLVGVLGIDSLLFAQGFRAYETVFSLITQVVGRSGRAKDPGFAIIQTTDPDNPVLNLAAAQDYDAFFEQEIAYRRLGLYPPFCGLCVIGFAGGKEIEVARAAARFSALLGQQAAKQPDLPLRVLGPTPGNIEKINDTYRYKLTIKCRNDRRFRDLVRETLGLYEQEKLPSKASVVVDLHSDGDI
;
A
#
# COMPACT_ATOMS: atom_id res chain seq x y z
N ILE A 1 9.43 14.32 29.15
CA ILE A 1 8.49 14.15 28.03
C ILE A 1 9.31 14.06 26.75
N MET A 2 9.08 13.00 25.97
CA MET A 2 9.68 12.84 24.64
C MET A 2 8.54 12.95 23.60
N VAL A 3 8.80 13.65 22.50
CA VAL A 3 7.89 13.77 21.37
C VAL A 3 8.62 13.35 20.10
N GLY A 4 8.01 12.52 19.29
CA GLY A 4 8.62 12.06 18.04
C GLY A 4 7.62 11.33 17.14
N THR A 5 8.11 10.85 16.01
CA THR A 5 7.35 10.05 15.06
C THR A 5 7.40 8.55 15.41
N GLN A 6 6.83 7.70 14.59
CA GLN A 6 6.92 6.24 14.72
C GLN A 6 8.36 5.70 14.86
N MET A 7 9.38 6.47 14.47
CA MET A 7 10.79 6.10 14.67
C MET A 7 11.19 6.01 16.14
N VAL A 8 10.54 6.80 17.01
CA VAL A 8 10.73 6.73 18.47
C VAL A 8 10.18 5.41 19.03
N ALA A 9 9.14 4.88 18.42
CA ALA A 9 8.59 3.57 18.77
C ALA A 9 9.52 2.40 18.40
N LYS A 10 10.44 2.60 17.45
CA LYS A 10 11.39 1.58 17.00
C LYS A 10 12.77 1.80 17.64
N GLY A 11 13.21 0.88 18.48
CA GLY A 11 14.63 0.81 18.89
C GLY A 11 15.04 1.60 20.14
N LEU A 12 14.23 2.48 20.68
CA LEU A 12 14.53 3.16 21.95
C LEU A 12 13.86 2.41 23.10
N ASP A 13 14.63 1.99 24.08
CA ASP A 13 14.15 1.34 25.29
C ASP A 13 14.29 2.33 26.47
N PHE A 14 13.17 2.68 27.07
CA PHE A 14 13.13 3.57 28.24
C PHE A 14 12.50 2.79 29.40
N GLU A 15 13.27 2.55 30.44
CA GLU A 15 12.83 1.73 31.58
C GLU A 15 11.71 2.37 32.40
N ASP A 16 11.62 3.71 32.41
CA ASP A 16 10.72 4.48 33.28
C ASP A 16 9.54 5.12 32.53
N VAL A 17 9.12 4.55 31.40
CA VAL A 17 7.95 5.07 30.67
C VAL A 17 6.67 4.52 31.26
N THR A 18 5.89 5.39 31.92
CA THR A 18 4.59 5.06 32.52
C THR A 18 3.41 5.45 31.63
N LEU A 19 3.60 6.38 30.68
CA LEU A 19 2.54 6.85 29.78
C LEU A 19 3.06 7.02 28.36
N VAL A 20 2.34 6.43 27.39
CA VAL A 20 2.58 6.66 25.96
C VAL A 20 1.32 7.20 25.32
N GLY A 21 1.44 8.33 24.60
CA GLY A 21 0.36 8.93 23.80
C GLY A 21 0.61 8.67 22.30
N VAL A 22 -0.38 8.12 21.60
CA VAL A 22 -0.38 8.00 20.14
C VAL A 22 -1.35 9.02 19.56
N LEU A 23 -0.84 9.99 18.82
CA LEU A 23 -1.62 11.06 18.22
C LEU A 23 -1.76 10.86 16.72
N GLY A 24 -2.95 11.15 16.17
CA GLY A 24 -3.18 11.17 14.73
C GLY A 24 -3.11 9.79 14.05
N ILE A 25 -3.47 8.71 14.76
CA ILE A 25 -3.45 7.34 14.21
C ILE A 25 -4.36 7.19 12.99
N ASP A 26 -5.40 8.01 12.89
CA ASP A 26 -6.37 8.00 11.81
C ASP A 26 -5.71 8.18 10.43
N SER A 27 -4.65 8.96 10.35
CA SER A 27 -3.90 9.15 9.11
C SER A 27 -3.29 7.85 8.57
N LEU A 28 -2.92 6.93 9.45
CA LEU A 28 -2.43 5.60 9.09
C LEU A 28 -3.60 4.62 8.88
N LEU A 29 -4.64 4.74 9.69
CA LEU A 29 -5.82 3.88 9.61
C LEU A 29 -6.55 4.01 8.27
N PHE A 30 -6.64 5.24 7.76
CA PHE A 30 -7.26 5.58 6.47
C PHE A 30 -6.24 5.74 5.34
N ALA A 31 -4.99 5.34 5.56
CA ALA A 31 -3.99 5.31 4.49
C ALA A 31 -4.41 4.35 3.38
N GLN A 32 -4.05 4.71 2.16
CA GLN A 32 -4.27 3.81 1.02
C GLN A 32 -3.28 2.64 1.09
N GLY A 33 -3.71 1.49 0.59
CA GLY A 33 -2.89 0.28 0.57
C GLY A 33 -3.47 -0.82 1.46
N PHE A 34 -3.23 -2.06 1.07
CA PHE A 34 -3.78 -3.22 1.78
C PHE A 34 -3.10 -3.51 3.12
N ARG A 35 -1.96 -2.86 3.41
CA ARG A 35 -1.21 -3.01 4.67
C ARG A 35 -1.51 -1.96 5.72
N ALA A 36 -2.45 -1.04 5.47
CA ALA A 36 -2.75 0.04 6.41
C ALA A 36 -3.07 -0.50 7.81
N TYR A 37 -3.95 -1.47 7.91
CA TYR A 37 -4.34 -2.08 9.17
C TYR A 37 -3.21 -2.86 9.85
N GLU A 38 -2.41 -3.61 9.08
CA GLU A 38 -1.22 -4.28 9.59
C GLU A 38 -0.21 -3.29 10.18
N THR A 39 -0.01 -2.15 9.50
CA THR A 39 0.88 -1.08 9.95
C THR A 39 0.39 -0.48 11.28
N VAL A 40 -0.91 -0.18 11.37
CA VAL A 40 -1.53 0.37 12.59
C VAL A 40 -1.44 -0.62 13.74
N PHE A 41 -1.83 -1.88 13.50
CA PHE A 41 -1.76 -2.94 14.50
C PHE A 41 -0.33 -3.09 15.04
N SER A 42 0.65 -3.20 14.16
CA SER A 42 2.05 -3.34 14.51
C SER A 42 2.56 -2.14 15.33
N LEU A 43 2.21 -0.91 14.91
CA LEU A 43 2.64 0.30 15.61
C LEU A 43 2.06 0.36 17.03
N ILE A 44 0.75 0.14 17.18
CA ILE A 44 0.08 0.21 18.49
C ILE A 44 0.61 -0.88 19.42
N THR A 45 0.75 -2.11 18.93
CA THR A 45 1.28 -3.23 19.73
C THR A 45 2.70 -2.93 20.21
N GLN A 46 3.56 -2.31 19.37
CA GLN A 46 4.90 -1.89 19.78
C GLN A 46 4.86 -0.80 20.85
N VAL A 47 3.93 0.14 20.76
CA VAL A 47 3.78 1.25 21.69
C VAL A 47 3.23 0.75 23.04
N VAL A 48 2.15 -0.04 23.02
CA VAL A 48 1.54 -0.63 24.22
C VAL A 48 2.55 -1.52 24.95
N GLY A 49 3.33 -2.32 24.23
CA GLY A 49 4.37 -3.18 24.81
C GLY A 49 5.55 -2.45 25.47
N ARG A 50 5.64 -1.11 25.33
CA ARG A 50 6.66 -0.29 25.98
C ARG A 50 6.18 0.34 27.29
N SER A 51 4.89 0.56 27.44
CA SER A 51 4.33 1.01 28.71
C SER A 51 4.26 -0.17 29.70
N GLY A 52 4.78 0.00 30.92
CA GLY A 52 4.63 -1.01 31.99
C GLY A 52 5.78 -2.00 32.15
N ARG A 53 6.98 -1.72 31.62
CA ARG A 53 8.20 -2.49 31.97
C ARG A 53 8.80 -2.09 33.33
N ALA A 54 8.41 -0.92 33.87
CA ALA A 54 8.77 -0.49 35.20
C ALA A 54 7.91 -1.17 36.29
N LYS A 55 8.23 -0.89 37.56
CA LYS A 55 7.48 -1.43 38.70
C LYS A 55 6.01 -1.02 38.75
N ASP A 56 5.65 0.05 38.04
CA ASP A 56 4.30 0.59 37.95
C ASP A 56 3.62 0.20 36.63
N PRO A 57 2.30 -0.08 36.63
CA PRO A 57 1.57 -0.36 35.42
C PRO A 57 1.59 0.86 34.50
N GLY A 58 1.96 0.66 33.24
CA GLY A 58 1.96 1.71 32.24
C GLY A 58 0.62 1.86 31.53
N PHE A 59 0.37 3.05 30.98
CA PHE A 59 -0.82 3.36 30.22
C PHE A 59 -0.44 3.76 28.80
N ALA A 60 -1.28 3.36 27.82
CA ALA A 60 -1.22 3.86 26.46
C ALA A 60 -2.54 4.56 26.12
N ILE A 61 -2.48 5.79 25.61
CA ILE A 61 -3.64 6.55 25.18
C ILE A 61 -3.55 6.73 23.67
N ILE A 62 -4.57 6.29 22.94
CA ILE A 62 -4.66 6.39 21.49
C ILE A 62 -5.73 7.42 21.15
N GLN A 63 -5.32 8.50 20.48
CA GLN A 63 -6.25 9.51 19.97
C GLN A 63 -6.76 9.07 18.58
N THR A 64 -8.08 8.95 18.46
CA THR A 64 -8.74 8.57 17.20
C THR A 64 -10.12 9.18 17.11
N THR A 65 -10.62 9.34 15.88
CA THR A 65 -12.02 9.70 15.57
C THR A 65 -12.94 8.48 15.48
N ASP A 66 -12.37 7.26 15.47
CA ASP A 66 -13.09 5.98 15.36
C ASP A 66 -12.65 5.04 16.50
N PRO A 67 -13.07 5.29 17.77
CA PRO A 67 -12.63 4.51 18.93
C PRO A 67 -13.15 3.05 18.92
N ASP A 68 -14.21 2.78 18.17
CA ASP A 68 -14.80 1.44 18.06
C ASP A 68 -14.16 0.61 16.93
N ASN A 69 -13.14 1.13 16.27
CA ASN A 69 -12.44 0.44 15.19
C ASN A 69 -11.88 -0.91 15.67
N PRO A 70 -12.25 -2.04 15.04
CA PRO A 70 -11.82 -3.36 15.48
C PRO A 70 -10.30 -3.52 15.54
N VAL A 71 -9.57 -2.91 14.58
CA VAL A 71 -8.09 -3.00 14.52
C VAL A 71 -7.45 -2.32 15.73
N LEU A 72 -7.97 -1.14 16.14
CA LEU A 72 -7.48 -0.44 17.32
C LEU A 72 -7.73 -1.23 18.60
N ASN A 73 -8.91 -1.82 18.72
CA ASN A 73 -9.29 -2.63 19.89
C ASN A 73 -8.43 -3.91 20.00
N LEU A 74 -8.22 -4.60 18.89
CA LEU A 74 -7.36 -5.79 18.84
C LEU A 74 -5.90 -5.45 19.12
N ALA A 75 -5.41 -4.32 18.59
CA ALA A 75 -4.04 -3.88 18.86
C ALA A 75 -3.83 -3.46 20.31
N ALA A 76 -4.81 -2.78 20.93
CA ALA A 76 -4.78 -2.42 22.35
C ALA A 76 -4.79 -3.68 23.26
N ALA A 77 -5.55 -4.70 22.88
CA ALA A 77 -5.58 -5.98 23.56
C ALA A 77 -4.35 -6.88 23.25
N GLN A 78 -3.52 -6.48 22.28
CA GLN A 78 -2.41 -7.28 21.73
C GLN A 78 -2.86 -8.66 21.20
N ASP A 79 -4.11 -8.75 20.73
CA ASP A 79 -4.69 -9.98 20.20
C ASP A 79 -4.31 -10.16 18.72
N TYR A 80 -3.12 -10.71 18.50
CA TYR A 80 -2.61 -10.96 17.16
C TYR A 80 -3.42 -12.03 16.42
N ASP A 81 -3.87 -13.06 17.12
CA ASP A 81 -4.57 -14.18 16.47
C ASP A 81 -5.91 -13.72 15.89
N ALA A 82 -6.70 -12.97 16.66
CA ALA A 82 -7.94 -12.40 16.16
C ALA A 82 -7.72 -11.37 15.07
N PHE A 83 -6.66 -10.53 15.18
CA PHE A 83 -6.28 -9.62 14.11
C PHE A 83 -5.91 -10.36 12.82
N PHE A 84 -5.08 -11.41 12.92
CA PHE A 84 -4.66 -12.22 11.78
C PHE A 84 -5.87 -12.83 11.05
N GLU A 85 -6.81 -13.42 11.80
CA GLU A 85 -8.02 -14.03 11.20
C GLU A 85 -8.85 -13.00 10.42
N GLN A 86 -9.04 -11.81 10.96
CA GLN A 86 -9.76 -10.73 10.25
C GLN A 86 -9.00 -10.25 9.02
N GLU A 87 -7.71 -9.97 9.17
CA GLU A 87 -6.88 -9.44 8.09
C GLU A 87 -6.73 -10.43 6.94
N ILE A 88 -6.51 -11.73 7.24
CA ILE A 88 -6.35 -12.74 6.19
C ILE A 88 -7.67 -13.00 5.44
N ALA A 89 -8.81 -12.90 6.11
CA ALA A 89 -10.12 -12.99 5.48
C ALA A 89 -10.37 -11.81 4.53
N TYR A 90 -10.04 -10.59 4.97
CA TYR A 90 -10.11 -9.39 4.14
C TYR A 90 -9.22 -9.50 2.90
N ARG A 91 -7.98 -9.94 3.06
CA ARG A 91 -7.03 -10.12 1.94
C ARG A 91 -7.50 -11.17 0.95
N ARG A 92 -8.09 -12.25 1.44
CA ARG A 92 -8.67 -13.30 0.58
C ARG A 92 -9.84 -12.76 -0.25
N LEU A 93 -10.76 -12.05 0.38
CA LEU A 93 -11.92 -11.47 -0.27
C LEU A 93 -11.51 -10.41 -1.31
N GLY A 94 -10.56 -9.55 -0.95
CA GLY A 94 -10.06 -8.49 -1.79
C GLY A 94 -9.07 -8.95 -2.87
N LEU A 95 -8.64 -10.22 -2.86
CA LEU A 95 -7.52 -10.71 -3.67
C LEU A 95 -6.27 -9.82 -3.48
N TYR A 96 -5.79 -9.78 -2.23
CA TYR A 96 -4.52 -9.15 -1.86
C TYR A 96 -3.46 -10.21 -1.52
N PRO A 97 -2.18 -9.87 -1.49
CA PRO A 97 -1.15 -10.78 -1.00
C PRO A 97 -1.48 -11.36 0.40
N PRO A 98 -1.29 -12.66 0.63
CA PRO A 98 -0.57 -13.65 -0.20
C PRO A 98 -1.40 -14.35 -1.28
N PHE A 99 -2.67 -14.02 -1.45
CA PHE A 99 -3.58 -14.71 -2.39
C PHE A 99 -3.37 -14.31 -3.85
N CYS A 100 -2.72 -13.18 -4.10
CA CYS A 100 -2.24 -12.79 -5.43
C CYS A 100 -0.93 -11.99 -5.29
N GLY A 101 -0.28 -11.71 -6.42
CA GLY A 101 0.75 -10.68 -6.53
C GLY A 101 0.12 -9.34 -6.92
N LEU A 102 0.73 -8.25 -6.49
CA LEU A 102 0.39 -6.91 -6.95
C LEU A 102 1.54 -6.37 -7.80
N CYS A 103 1.20 -5.95 -9.02
CA CYS A 103 2.08 -5.20 -9.87
C CYS A 103 1.46 -3.81 -10.09
N VAL A 104 2.25 -2.76 -9.90
CA VAL A 104 1.82 -1.41 -10.20
C VAL A 104 2.67 -0.85 -11.33
N ILE A 105 2.00 -0.26 -12.33
CA ILE A 105 2.65 0.44 -13.42
C ILE A 105 2.33 1.91 -13.24
N GLY A 106 3.36 2.68 -12.88
CA GLY A 106 3.28 4.11 -12.66
C GLY A 106 3.63 4.89 -13.91
N PHE A 107 2.90 5.99 -14.14
CA PHE A 107 3.14 6.95 -15.21
C PHE A 107 3.31 8.32 -14.60
N ALA A 108 4.34 9.07 -15.04
CA ALA A 108 4.60 10.40 -14.51
C ALA A 108 5.04 11.37 -15.63
N GLY A 109 4.60 12.64 -15.52
CA GLY A 109 4.96 13.67 -16.50
C GLY A 109 4.41 15.05 -16.16
N GLY A 110 4.90 16.07 -16.86
CA GLY A 110 4.57 17.48 -16.59
C GLY A 110 3.16 17.92 -17.01
N LYS A 111 2.45 17.13 -17.82
CA LYS A 111 1.11 17.45 -18.29
C LYS A 111 0.15 16.29 -18.04
N GLU A 112 -0.87 16.55 -17.24
CA GLU A 112 -1.82 15.53 -16.80
C GLU A 112 -2.43 14.75 -17.96
N ILE A 113 -2.95 15.45 -18.98
CA ILE A 113 -3.62 14.83 -20.12
C ILE A 113 -2.68 13.90 -20.92
N GLU A 114 -1.39 14.22 -20.97
CA GLU A 114 -0.39 13.38 -21.64
C GLU A 114 -0.13 12.11 -20.82
N VAL A 115 -0.04 12.24 -19.49
CA VAL A 115 0.15 11.11 -18.57
C VAL A 115 -1.06 10.17 -18.57
N ALA A 116 -2.28 10.74 -18.50
CA ALA A 116 -3.52 9.97 -18.57
C ALA A 116 -3.64 9.19 -19.90
N ARG A 117 -3.30 9.83 -21.03
CA ARG A 117 -3.28 9.18 -22.36
C ARG A 117 -2.24 8.06 -22.43
N ALA A 118 -1.05 8.29 -21.87
CA ALA A 118 0.00 7.28 -21.80
C ALA A 118 -0.45 6.05 -21.01
N ALA A 119 -1.04 6.25 -19.84
CA ALA A 119 -1.60 5.18 -19.02
C ALA A 119 -2.73 4.43 -19.71
N ALA A 120 -3.66 5.14 -20.34
CA ALA A 120 -4.76 4.53 -21.09
C ALA A 120 -4.25 3.71 -22.28
N ARG A 121 -3.25 4.23 -23.00
CA ARG A 121 -2.65 3.50 -24.13
C ARG A 121 -1.95 2.22 -23.69
N PHE A 122 -1.16 2.31 -22.63
CA PHE A 122 -0.51 1.12 -22.05
C PHE A 122 -1.54 0.07 -21.61
N SER A 123 -2.60 0.52 -20.94
CA SER A 123 -3.70 -0.37 -20.51
C SER A 123 -4.35 -1.09 -21.69
N ALA A 124 -4.58 -0.38 -22.80
CA ALA A 124 -5.14 -0.97 -24.02
C ALA A 124 -4.19 -2.02 -24.64
N LEU A 125 -2.89 -1.73 -24.72
CA LEU A 125 -1.89 -2.68 -25.20
C LEU A 125 -1.81 -3.92 -24.30
N LEU A 126 -1.79 -3.71 -22.98
CA LEU A 126 -1.80 -4.81 -22.00
C LEU A 126 -3.02 -5.71 -22.19
N GLY A 127 -4.21 -5.11 -22.36
CA GLY A 127 -5.43 -5.86 -22.64
C GLY A 127 -5.36 -6.68 -23.93
N GLN A 128 -4.79 -6.11 -25.00
CA GLN A 128 -4.60 -6.82 -26.28
C GLN A 128 -3.63 -7.99 -26.14
N GLN A 129 -2.53 -7.85 -25.39
CA GLN A 129 -1.58 -8.94 -25.18
C GLN A 129 -2.17 -10.00 -24.24
N ALA A 130 -2.88 -9.60 -23.18
CA ALA A 130 -3.55 -10.50 -22.26
C ALA A 130 -4.63 -11.35 -22.95
N ALA A 131 -5.36 -10.78 -23.91
CA ALA A 131 -6.36 -11.51 -24.69
C ALA A 131 -5.79 -12.69 -25.48
N LYS A 132 -4.48 -12.70 -25.78
CA LYS A 132 -3.78 -13.84 -26.42
C LYS A 132 -3.52 -14.98 -25.44
N GLN A 133 -3.68 -14.74 -24.14
CA GLN A 133 -3.42 -15.69 -23.06
C GLN A 133 -4.61 -15.73 -22.08
N PRO A 134 -5.79 -16.21 -22.51
CA PRO A 134 -7.04 -16.12 -21.73
C PRO A 134 -7.00 -16.92 -20.42
N ASP A 135 -6.09 -17.87 -20.31
CA ASP A 135 -5.85 -18.69 -19.11
C ASP A 135 -4.86 -18.03 -18.11
N LEU A 136 -4.30 -16.85 -18.42
CA LEU A 136 -3.45 -16.11 -17.49
C LEU A 136 -4.32 -15.32 -16.51
N PRO A 137 -4.34 -15.69 -15.21
CA PRO A 137 -5.18 -14.99 -14.25
C PRO A 137 -4.62 -13.60 -13.97
N LEU A 138 -5.30 -12.56 -14.43
CA LEU A 138 -4.98 -11.18 -14.09
C LEU A 138 -6.24 -10.31 -14.03
N ARG A 139 -6.20 -9.29 -13.19
CA ARG A 139 -7.22 -8.26 -13.09
C ARG A 139 -6.54 -6.89 -13.10
N VAL A 140 -6.85 -6.10 -14.09
CA VAL A 140 -6.34 -4.73 -14.26
C VAL A 140 -7.32 -3.74 -13.65
N LEU A 141 -6.84 -2.86 -12.80
CA LEU A 141 -7.58 -1.77 -12.17
C LEU A 141 -6.96 -0.44 -12.61
N GLY A 142 -7.79 0.48 -12.99
CA GLY A 142 -7.36 1.79 -13.53
C GLY A 142 -7.38 1.83 -15.07
N PRO A 143 -6.71 2.84 -15.70
CA PRO A 143 -5.82 3.81 -15.05
C PRO A 143 -6.54 4.79 -14.12
N THR A 144 -5.91 5.11 -13.01
CA THR A 144 -6.38 6.10 -12.03
C THR A 144 -5.26 7.08 -11.72
N PRO A 145 -5.57 8.30 -11.25
CA PRO A 145 -4.57 9.14 -10.62
C PRO A 145 -3.79 8.40 -9.54
N GLY A 146 -2.54 8.76 -9.32
CA GLY A 146 -1.75 8.23 -8.20
C GLY A 146 -2.33 8.65 -6.85
N ASN A 147 -1.87 8.02 -5.75
CA ASN A 147 -2.31 8.39 -4.40
C ASN A 147 -2.07 9.87 -4.08
N ILE A 148 -1.00 10.43 -4.64
CA ILE A 148 -0.76 11.86 -4.72
C ILE A 148 -0.71 12.21 -6.20
N GLU A 149 -1.76 12.89 -6.67
CA GLU A 149 -1.95 13.20 -8.09
C GLU A 149 -0.82 14.03 -8.69
N LYS A 150 -0.24 14.95 -7.88
CA LYS A 150 0.78 15.88 -8.34
C LYS A 150 1.84 16.12 -7.25
N ILE A 151 3.11 15.90 -7.60
CA ILE A 151 4.26 16.25 -6.76
C ILE A 151 5.26 17.04 -7.62
N ASN A 152 5.70 18.22 -7.17
CA ASN A 152 6.70 19.05 -7.85
C ASN A 152 6.42 19.21 -9.35
N ASP A 153 5.20 19.66 -9.69
CA ASP A 153 4.71 19.83 -11.07
C ASP A 153 4.70 18.55 -11.94
N THR A 154 4.78 17.39 -11.34
CA THR A 154 4.72 16.09 -12.00
C THR A 154 3.40 15.40 -11.65
N TYR A 155 2.55 15.21 -12.66
CA TYR A 155 1.31 14.44 -12.55
C TYR A 155 1.61 12.95 -12.57
N ARG A 156 0.81 12.16 -11.83
CA ARG A 156 1.00 10.73 -11.67
C ARG A 156 -0.29 9.97 -11.94
N TYR A 157 -0.18 8.90 -12.69
CA TYR A 157 -1.24 7.92 -12.93
C TYR A 157 -0.70 6.52 -12.67
N LYS A 158 -1.59 5.59 -12.35
CA LYS A 158 -1.21 4.20 -12.13
C LYS A 158 -2.22 3.20 -12.68
N LEU A 159 -1.70 2.03 -13.03
CA LEU A 159 -2.43 0.79 -13.23
C LEU A 159 -2.04 -0.16 -12.11
N THR A 160 -3.03 -0.71 -11.42
CA THR A 160 -2.81 -1.78 -10.44
C THR A 160 -3.26 -3.11 -11.04
N ILE A 161 -2.36 -4.07 -11.08
CA ILE A 161 -2.62 -5.38 -11.68
C ILE A 161 -2.54 -6.44 -10.57
N LYS A 162 -3.65 -7.10 -10.29
CA LYS A 162 -3.70 -8.30 -9.46
C LYS A 162 -3.42 -9.49 -10.35
N CYS A 163 -2.39 -10.26 -10.02
CA CYS A 163 -1.85 -11.29 -10.90
C CYS A 163 -1.26 -12.46 -10.11
N ARG A 164 -0.97 -13.53 -10.81
CA ARG A 164 0.02 -14.48 -10.37
C ARG A 164 1.37 -14.01 -10.89
N ASN A 165 2.28 -13.58 -10.00
CA ASN A 165 3.58 -13.04 -10.41
C ASN A 165 4.54 -14.16 -10.80
N ASP A 166 4.22 -14.87 -11.90
CA ASP A 166 5.04 -15.90 -12.50
C ASP A 166 5.77 -15.39 -13.76
N ARG A 167 6.48 -16.29 -14.42
CA ARG A 167 7.23 -15.95 -15.63
C ARG A 167 6.33 -15.45 -16.76
N ARG A 168 5.17 -16.08 -16.95
CA ARG A 168 4.23 -15.72 -18.04
C ARG A 168 3.73 -14.28 -17.86
N PHE A 169 3.36 -13.90 -16.64
CA PHE A 169 2.96 -12.54 -16.34
C PHE A 169 4.09 -11.54 -16.59
N ARG A 170 5.31 -11.85 -16.14
CA ARG A 170 6.47 -10.96 -16.36
C ARG A 170 6.82 -10.82 -17.85
N ASP A 171 6.69 -11.87 -18.63
CA ASP A 171 6.88 -11.82 -20.08
C ASP A 171 5.80 -10.97 -20.74
N LEU A 172 4.52 -11.11 -20.35
CA LEU A 172 3.42 -10.27 -20.80
C LEU A 172 3.71 -8.77 -20.57
N VAL A 173 4.15 -8.40 -19.35
CA VAL A 173 4.48 -7.00 -19.02
C VAL A 173 5.67 -6.51 -19.86
N ARG A 174 6.70 -7.32 -20.03
CA ARG A 174 7.89 -6.98 -20.84
C ARG A 174 7.52 -6.77 -22.31
N GLU A 175 6.73 -7.66 -22.90
CA GLU A 175 6.26 -7.52 -24.28
C GLU A 175 5.39 -6.27 -24.44
N THR A 176 4.49 -6.01 -23.51
CA THR A 176 3.64 -4.81 -23.53
C THR A 176 4.48 -3.54 -23.47
N LEU A 177 5.49 -3.50 -22.59
CA LEU A 177 6.40 -2.37 -22.47
C LEU A 177 7.18 -2.14 -23.76
N GLY A 178 7.71 -3.20 -24.38
CA GLY A 178 8.42 -3.11 -25.67
C GLY A 178 7.53 -2.56 -26.79
N LEU A 179 6.27 -3.00 -26.87
CA LEU A 179 5.31 -2.46 -27.84
C LEU A 179 4.99 -0.98 -27.58
N TYR A 180 4.79 -0.64 -26.31
CA TYR A 180 4.52 0.74 -25.91
C TYR A 180 5.68 1.69 -26.30
N GLU A 181 6.92 1.29 -26.07
CA GLU A 181 8.12 2.07 -26.41
C GLU A 181 8.27 2.25 -27.93
N GLN A 182 7.89 1.25 -28.73
CA GLN A 182 7.96 1.31 -30.19
C GLN A 182 6.96 2.31 -30.80
N GLU A 183 5.85 2.59 -30.13
CA GLU A 183 4.81 3.50 -30.65
C GLU A 183 5.23 4.96 -30.74
N LYS A 184 6.39 5.36 -30.20
CA LYS A 184 6.91 6.73 -30.22
C LYS A 184 5.83 7.78 -29.92
N LEU A 185 5.03 7.52 -28.88
CA LEU A 185 3.98 8.47 -28.48
C LEU A 185 4.58 9.86 -28.26
N PRO A 186 3.85 10.93 -28.62
CA PRO A 186 4.33 12.31 -28.40
C PRO A 186 4.41 12.67 -26.91
N SER A 187 3.93 11.80 -26.02
CA SER A 187 3.95 12.04 -24.58
C SER A 187 5.35 11.72 -24.01
N LYS A 188 5.85 12.63 -23.19
CA LYS A 188 7.11 12.46 -22.43
C LYS A 188 6.84 11.82 -21.05
N ALA A 189 5.76 11.05 -20.90
CA ALA A 189 5.48 10.38 -19.65
C ALA A 189 6.49 9.26 -19.40
N SER A 190 7.12 9.27 -18.24
CA SER A 190 7.94 8.16 -17.77
C SER A 190 7.04 7.01 -17.33
N VAL A 191 7.51 5.77 -17.54
CA VAL A 191 6.82 4.54 -17.10
C VAL A 191 7.73 3.80 -16.12
N VAL A 192 7.16 3.41 -14.99
CA VAL A 192 7.83 2.61 -13.96
C VAL A 192 7.01 1.37 -13.69
N VAL A 193 7.66 0.22 -13.66
CA VAL A 193 7.02 -1.07 -13.36
C VAL A 193 7.52 -1.58 -12.02
N ASP A 194 6.62 -1.74 -11.06
CA ASP A 194 6.87 -2.37 -9.79
C ASP A 194 6.11 -3.72 -9.72
N LEU A 195 6.87 -4.81 -9.77
CA LEU A 195 6.33 -6.17 -9.79
C LEU A 195 5.96 -6.72 -8.41
N HIS A 196 6.33 -6.03 -7.34
CA HIS A 196 6.11 -6.46 -5.95
C HIS A 196 5.56 -5.31 -5.10
N SER A 197 4.68 -4.52 -5.68
CA SER A 197 4.14 -3.32 -5.03
C SER A 197 3.30 -3.65 -3.81
N ASP A 198 3.44 -2.81 -2.80
CA ASP A 198 2.50 -2.77 -1.67
C ASP A 198 1.23 -1.96 -1.99
N GLY A 199 1.09 -1.49 -3.23
CA GLY A 199 -0.04 -0.69 -3.70
C GLY A 199 0.19 0.81 -3.65
N ASP A 200 1.32 1.25 -3.14
CA ASP A 200 1.69 2.66 -2.96
C ASP A 200 2.64 3.14 -4.07
N ILE A 201 2.11 3.79 -5.09
CA ILE A 201 2.87 4.62 -6.05
C ILE A 201 2.14 5.96 -6.24
#